data_9ea1b4e5b7e6c356937b01054665727d
#
_entry.id   9ea1b4e5b7e6c356937b01054665727d
#
_cell.length_a   1.000
_cell.length_b   1.000
_cell.length_c   1.000
_cell.angle_alpha   90.00
_cell.angle_beta   90.00
_cell.angle_gamma   90.00
#
_symmetry.space_group_name_H-M   'P 1'
#
loop_
_entity.id
_entity.type
_entity.pdbx_description
1 polymer ?
#
loop_
_entity_poly.entity_id
_entity_poly.type
_entity_poly.pdbx_seq_one_letter_code
_entity_poly.pdbx_strand_id
1 'polypeptide(L)'
;GERKPVAIKAIYDNIPERVVERARREAEIQLENDNLIRMYGFVETTSYYEGGSKSKVHYHVIMELLVGVTLESLINGITSDQNGMQIPFASELHTQYSQNRIVAVIQIMKSILSGVMALHDKGYIHRDIDPSNVMITIDRKIKLIDFGICKQIVSLESVDKALTTTGVFMGKVNYAAPELVLGDVKSQSYTTDIYALGVLLFQLYSGHLPFSGTDQDILSSNLHKPLPLKEIDRSDLKKVIRKATEKTQSKRYASVTEMRVDVERLSTKKTPNNQKSKMVGYIACATVLIVLLTIASLKVFIPKDNNQQTIVVQPTCEQLYDEALGLLKNKDDIKLQLQGKEKLKTLVEDSLFAPAKMKYYILLLNSNVPAEVKKGFGELEIIAKEDSTNSVAMFECGLTLSK
;
A
#
# COMPACT_ATOMS: atom_id res chain seq x y z
N GLY A 1 30.49 -26.48 2.65
CA GLY A 1 29.47 -25.56 3.16
C GLY A 1 28.18 -25.75 2.39
N GLU A 2 27.06 -25.62 3.04
CA GLU A 2 25.73 -25.61 2.39
C GLU A 2 25.64 -24.45 1.39
N ARG A 3 25.25 -24.76 0.14
CA ARG A 3 24.95 -23.74 -0.87
C ARG A 3 23.54 -23.21 -0.60
N LYS A 4 23.42 -21.96 -0.17
CA LYS A 4 22.12 -21.30 -0.02
C LYS A 4 21.86 -20.40 -1.23
N PRO A 5 20.65 -20.38 -1.78
CA PRO A 5 20.29 -19.44 -2.83
C PRO A 5 20.30 -18.01 -2.26
N VAL A 6 20.73 -17.06 -3.10
CA VAL A 6 20.81 -15.63 -2.78
C VAL A 6 20.11 -14.80 -3.83
N ALA A 7 19.65 -13.63 -3.46
CA ALA A 7 19.23 -12.60 -4.41
C ALA A 7 20.41 -11.67 -4.71
N ILE A 8 20.56 -11.31 -5.98
CA ILE A 8 21.60 -10.41 -6.47
C ILE A 8 20.91 -9.18 -7.07
N LYS A 9 21.09 -8.02 -6.44
CA LYS A 9 20.67 -6.72 -6.96
C LYS A 9 21.83 -6.17 -7.80
N ALA A 10 21.70 -6.30 -9.12
CA ALA A 10 22.67 -5.70 -10.05
C ALA A 10 22.45 -4.18 -10.11
N ILE A 11 23.55 -3.45 -10.05
CA ILE A 11 23.54 -2.00 -10.18
C ILE A 11 23.96 -1.68 -11.61
N TYR A 12 23.08 -0.96 -12.32
CA TYR A 12 23.28 -0.65 -13.74
C TYR A 12 24.56 0.14 -13.98
N ASP A 13 25.10 -0.04 -15.18
CA ASP A 13 26.29 0.66 -15.66
C ASP A 13 26.04 2.17 -15.87
N ASN A 14 27.13 2.96 -15.81
CA ASN A 14 27.11 4.40 -16.03
C ASN A 14 26.27 5.21 -15.04
N ILE A 15 26.04 4.68 -13.83
CA ILE A 15 25.39 5.43 -12.76
C ILE A 15 26.42 6.30 -12.02
N PRO A 16 26.00 7.41 -11.41
CA PRO A 16 26.88 8.24 -10.61
C PRO A 16 27.50 7.45 -9.44
N GLU A 17 28.79 7.68 -9.17
CA GLU A 17 29.55 7.00 -8.10
C GLU A 17 28.84 7.04 -6.74
N ARG A 18 28.13 8.14 -6.45
CA ARG A 18 27.28 8.28 -5.26
C ARG A 18 26.23 7.18 -5.10
N VAL A 19 25.73 6.60 -6.20
CA VAL A 19 24.73 5.50 -6.18
C VAL A 19 25.42 4.19 -5.85
N VAL A 20 26.65 3.98 -6.39
CA VAL A 20 27.49 2.83 -6.06
C VAL A 20 27.87 2.86 -4.58
N GLU A 21 28.34 3.98 -4.09
CA GLU A 21 28.66 4.23 -2.69
C GLU A 21 27.49 3.94 -1.75
N ARG A 22 26.30 4.34 -2.18
CA ARG A 22 25.06 4.10 -1.43
C ARG A 22 24.75 2.61 -1.36
N ALA A 23 24.84 1.88 -2.46
CA ALA A 23 24.61 0.44 -2.51
C ALA A 23 25.68 -0.34 -1.71
N ARG A 24 26.92 0.13 -1.72
CA ARG A 24 27.99 -0.43 -0.88
C ARG A 24 27.63 -0.28 0.61
N ARG A 25 27.22 0.90 1.04
CA ARG A 25 26.77 1.16 2.43
C ARG A 25 25.54 0.33 2.80
N GLU A 26 24.58 0.15 1.88
CA GLU A 26 23.42 -0.73 2.08
C GLU A 26 23.87 -2.16 2.40
N ALA A 27 24.80 -2.68 1.61
CA ALA A 27 25.32 -4.04 1.80
C ALA A 27 26.16 -4.24 3.08
N GLU A 28 26.72 -3.15 3.63
CA GLU A 28 27.44 -3.14 4.91
C GLU A 28 26.54 -3.22 6.14
N ILE A 29 25.23 -2.99 5.97
CA ILE A 29 24.24 -3.12 7.05
C ILE A 29 23.96 -4.60 7.31
N GLN A 30 24.93 -5.30 7.88
CA GLN A 30 24.84 -6.72 8.22
C GLN A 30 24.16 -6.88 9.58
N LEU A 31 22.82 -6.91 9.58
CA LEU A 31 22.01 -7.12 10.77
C LEU A 31 21.33 -8.49 10.70
N GLU A 32 21.38 -9.21 11.80
CA GLU A 32 20.59 -10.42 12.02
C GLU A 32 19.33 -10.10 12.79
N ASN A 33 18.21 -10.00 12.08
CA ASN A 33 16.90 -9.80 12.67
C ASN A 33 15.84 -10.52 11.80
N ASP A 34 14.90 -11.19 12.44
CA ASP A 34 13.84 -11.92 11.73
C ASP A 34 12.93 -11.04 10.90
N ASN A 35 12.87 -9.74 11.18
CA ASN A 35 12.04 -8.77 10.51
C ASN A 35 12.82 -7.81 9.60
N LEU A 36 14.08 -8.12 9.30
CA LEU A 36 14.90 -7.44 8.30
C LEU A 36 15.39 -8.44 7.26
N ILE A 37 15.55 -7.99 6.02
CA ILE A 37 16.28 -8.76 5.02
C ILE A 37 17.75 -8.84 5.43
N ARG A 38 18.34 -10.02 5.29
CA ARG A 38 19.77 -10.23 5.59
C ARG A 38 20.61 -9.81 4.40
N MET A 39 21.55 -8.91 4.60
CA MET A 39 22.57 -8.53 3.62
C MET A 39 23.78 -9.42 3.80
N TYR A 40 24.35 -9.89 2.67
CA TYR A 40 25.56 -10.73 2.68
C TYR A 40 26.80 -9.98 2.25
N GLY A 41 26.65 -8.92 1.46
CA GLY A 41 27.77 -8.07 1.07
C GLY A 41 27.62 -7.40 -0.29
N PHE A 42 28.68 -6.73 -0.67
CA PHE A 42 28.83 -6.01 -1.93
C PHE A 42 29.97 -6.65 -2.74
N VAL A 43 29.72 -6.89 -4.02
CA VAL A 43 30.70 -7.55 -4.91
C VAL A 43 30.89 -6.70 -6.15
N GLU A 44 32.15 -6.53 -6.53
CA GLU A 44 32.56 -5.92 -7.80
C GLU A 44 33.07 -7.03 -8.74
N THR A 45 32.57 -7.02 -9.96
CA THR A 45 33.04 -7.94 -11.01
C THR A 45 33.55 -7.13 -12.21
N THR A 46 34.57 -7.61 -12.88
CA THR A 46 35.11 -6.95 -14.05
C THR A 46 34.89 -7.81 -15.28
N SER A 47 34.25 -7.27 -16.30
CA SER A 47 34.15 -7.88 -17.63
C SER A 47 35.17 -7.23 -18.58
N TYR A 48 35.79 -8.04 -19.44
CA TYR A 48 36.75 -7.57 -20.46
C TYR A 48 36.07 -7.69 -21.81
N TYR A 49 36.23 -6.68 -22.67
CA TYR A 49 35.79 -6.76 -24.05
C TYR A 49 36.73 -7.66 -24.86
N GLU A 50 36.19 -8.35 -25.87
CA GLU A 50 37.02 -9.10 -26.82
C GLU A 50 38.00 -8.13 -27.49
N GLY A 51 39.31 -8.36 -27.26
CA GLY A 51 40.39 -7.46 -27.71
C GLY A 51 41.21 -6.82 -26.59
N GLY A 52 40.87 -7.03 -25.32
CA GLY A 52 41.78 -6.83 -24.17
C GLY A 52 42.04 -5.41 -23.69
N SER A 53 41.48 -4.36 -24.33
CA SER A 53 41.87 -2.98 -24.04
C SER A 53 40.94 -2.21 -23.15
N LYS A 54 39.70 -2.68 -22.86
CA LYS A 54 38.77 -2.02 -21.99
C LYS A 54 38.12 -3.01 -21.02
N SER A 55 38.12 -2.67 -19.75
CA SER A 55 37.40 -3.40 -18.71
C SER A 55 36.20 -2.58 -18.24
N LYS A 56 35.12 -3.26 -17.84
CA LYS A 56 33.92 -2.67 -17.29
C LYS A 56 33.68 -3.28 -15.93
N VAL A 57 33.50 -2.42 -14.93
CA VAL A 57 33.19 -2.83 -13.55
C VAL A 57 31.68 -2.88 -13.36
N HIS A 58 31.18 -3.98 -12.84
CA HIS A 58 29.78 -4.19 -12.48
C HIS A 58 29.68 -4.33 -10.95
N TYR A 59 28.65 -3.78 -10.38
CA TYR A 59 28.42 -3.76 -8.95
C TYR A 59 27.18 -4.57 -8.59
N HIS A 60 27.29 -5.35 -7.51
CA HIS A 60 26.24 -6.26 -7.07
C HIS A 60 26.07 -6.21 -5.56
N VAL A 61 24.84 -6.09 -5.10
CA VAL A 61 24.47 -6.30 -3.69
C VAL A 61 23.95 -7.71 -3.54
N ILE A 62 24.55 -8.49 -2.64
CA ILE A 62 24.17 -9.87 -2.35
C ILE A 62 23.34 -9.89 -1.07
N MET A 63 22.15 -10.48 -1.14
CA MET A 63 21.20 -10.52 -0.03
C MET A 63 20.45 -11.85 0.04
N GLU A 64 19.73 -12.04 1.13
CA GLU A 64 18.81 -13.16 1.33
C GLU A 64 17.78 -13.23 0.21
N LEU A 65 17.59 -14.43 -0.37
CA LEU A 65 16.51 -14.67 -1.31
C LEU A 65 15.21 -14.88 -0.51
N LEU A 66 14.27 -13.96 -0.66
CA LEU A 66 12.94 -14.05 -0.07
C LEU A 66 11.93 -14.53 -1.11
N VAL A 67 11.09 -15.48 -0.72
CA VAL A 67 9.93 -15.93 -1.50
C VAL A 67 8.68 -15.47 -0.75
N GLY A 68 7.84 -14.70 -1.42
CA GLY A 68 6.67 -14.12 -0.77
C GLY A 68 6.00 -13.03 -1.59
N VAL A 69 5.16 -12.25 -0.95
CA VAL A 69 4.46 -11.09 -1.53
C VAL A 69 4.77 -9.83 -0.74
N THR A 70 4.66 -8.67 -1.37
CA THR A 70 4.80 -7.40 -0.66
C THR A 70 3.55 -7.13 0.19
N LEU A 71 3.69 -6.29 1.21
CA LEU A 71 2.56 -5.80 1.99
C LEU A 71 1.61 -4.97 1.10
N GLU A 72 2.13 -4.27 0.11
CA GLU A 72 1.33 -3.57 -0.90
C GLU A 72 0.44 -4.55 -1.68
N SER A 73 0.99 -5.67 -2.15
CA SER A 73 0.23 -6.76 -2.79
C SER A 73 -0.85 -7.32 -1.86
N LEU A 74 -0.51 -7.58 -0.59
CA LEU A 74 -1.46 -8.09 0.40
C LEU A 74 -2.62 -7.13 0.66
N ILE A 75 -2.37 -5.82 0.78
CA ILE A 75 -3.41 -4.79 0.94
C ILE A 75 -4.37 -4.82 -0.26
N ASN A 76 -3.85 -5.07 -1.46
CA ASN A 76 -4.62 -5.18 -2.69
C ASN A 76 -5.24 -6.58 -2.92
N GLY A 77 -5.19 -7.47 -1.94
CA GLY A 77 -5.78 -8.81 -2.00
C GLY A 77 -4.97 -9.84 -2.78
N ILE A 78 -3.72 -9.52 -3.16
CA ILE A 78 -2.83 -10.43 -3.88
C ILE A 78 -2.00 -11.23 -2.85
N THR A 79 -2.17 -12.55 -2.85
CA THR A 79 -1.53 -13.47 -1.90
C THR A 79 -0.68 -14.54 -2.59
N SER A 80 -0.50 -14.43 -3.92
CA SER A 80 0.42 -15.24 -4.72
C SER A 80 1.62 -14.41 -5.18
N ASP A 81 2.78 -15.05 -5.30
CA ASP A 81 3.98 -14.41 -5.82
C ASP A 81 3.87 -14.13 -7.35
N GLN A 82 4.90 -13.52 -7.92
CA GLN A 82 4.96 -13.19 -9.35
C GLN A 82 4.90 -14.40 -10.28
N ASN A 83 5.18 -15.61 -9.77
CA ASN A 83 5.09 -16.88 -10.51
C ASN A 83 3.72 -17.57 -10.33
N GLY A 84 2.79 -16.95 -9.62
CA GLY A 84 1.47 -17.50 -9.32
C GLY A 84 1.44 -18.49 -8.15
N MET A 85 2.56 -18.69 -7.44
CA MET A 85 2.62 -19.56 -6.27
C MET A 85 1.93 -18.90 -5.08
N GLN A 86 0.93 -19.57 -4.53
CA GLN A 86 0.23 -19.10 -3.32
C GLN A 86 1.18 -19.08 -2.12
N ILE A 87 1.12 -18.01 -1.35
CA ILE A 87 1.84 -17.85 -0.10
C ILE A 87 0.86 -18.06 1.06
N PRO A 88 0.85 -19.25 1.71
CA PRO A 88 -0.18 -19.60 2.69
C PRO A 88 -0.28 -18.58 3.84
N PHE A 89 0.84 -18.10 4.32
CA PHE A 89 0.84 -17.10 5.39
C PHE A 89 0.25 -15.75 4.94
N ALA A 90 0.49 -15.33 3.70
CA ALA A 90 -0.14 -14.12 3.16
C ALA A 90 -1.66 -14.30 3.03
N SER A 91 -2.13 -15.47 2.62
CA SER A 91 -3.57 -15.79 2.53
C SER A 91 -4.25 -15.78 3.91
N GLU A 92 -3.61 -16.39 4.93
CA GLU A 92 -4.08 -16.33 6.32
C GLU A 92 -4.14 -14.89 6.84
N LEU A 93 -3.06 -14.13 6.63
CA LEU A 93 -2.95 -12.75 7.09
C LEU A 93 -3.96 -11.84 6.38
N HIS A 94 -4.20 -12.03 5.09
CA HIS A 94 -5.23 -11.30 4.33
C HIS A 94 -6.64 -11.63 4.82
N THR A 95 -6.92 -12.90 5.10
CA THR A 95 -8.19 -13.33 5.70
C THR A 95 -8.40 -12.66 7.05
N GLN A 96 -7.37 -12.66 7.91
CA GLN A 96 -7.42 -11.97 9.20
C GLN A 96 -7.58 -10.45 9.02
N TYR A 97 -6.89 -9.84 8.05
CA TYR A 97 -6.99 -8.41 7.72
C TYR A 97 -8.41 -8.03 7.29
N SER A 98 -9.09 -8.89 6.56
CA SER A 98 -10.48 -8.69 6.12
C SER A 98 -11.49 -8.90 7.25
N GLN A 99 -11.30 -9.90 8.12
CA GLN A 99 -12.25 -10.28 9.17
C GLN A 99 -12.04 -9.53 10.49
N ASN A 100 -10.78 -9.28 10.86
CA ASN A 100 -10.41 -8.61 12.11
C ASN A 100 -9.18 -7.73 11.89
N ARG A 101 -9.40 -6.65 11.17
CA ARG A 101 -8.36 -5.75 10.68
C ARG A 101 -7.35 -5.33 11.74
N ILE A 102 -7.82 -4.97 12.93
CA ILE A 102 -6.92 -4.48 13.99
C ILE A 102 -5.91 -5.54 14.45
N VAL A 103 -6.30 -6.82 14.50
CA VAL A 103 -5.39 -7.90 14.91
C VAL A 103 -4.29 -8.09 13.86
N ALA A 104 -4.66 -8.15 12.58
CA ALA A 104 -3.69 -8.23 11.48
C ALA A 104 -2.76 -7.01 11.44
N VAL A 105 -3.31 -5.80 11.59
CA VAL A 105 -2.54 -4.55 11.62
C VAL A 105 -1.52 -4.55 12.75
N ILE A 106 -1.91 -4.96 13.95
CA ILE A 106 -0.99 -5.05 15.10
C ILE A 106 0.12 -6.07 14.81
N GLN A 107 -0.21 -7.24 14.26
CA GLN A 107 0.77 -8.26 13.90
C GLN A 107 1.78 -7.73 12.88
N ILE A 108 1.32 -7.10 11.80
CA ILE A 108 2.15 -6.50 10.77
C ILE A 108 3.06 -5.41 11.38
N MET A 109 2.46 -4.48 12.12
CA MET A 109 3.20 -3.37 12.72
C MET A 109 4.25 -3.83 13.73
N LYS A 110 3.96 -4.83 14.55
CA LYS A 110 4.95 -5.39 15.48
C LYS A 110 6.21 -5.90 14.78
N SER A 111 6.05 -6.58 13.66
CA SER A 111 7.16 -7.07 12.86
C SER A 111 7.97 -5.92 12.24
N ILE A 112 7.28 -4.95 11.63
CA ILE A 112 7.94 -3.78 11.03
C ILE A 112 8.69 -2.96 12.09
N LEU A 113 8.03 -2.69 13.23
CA LEU A 113 8.65 -1.97 14.36
C LEU A 113 9.88 -2.70 14.90
N SER A 114 9.86 -4.05 14.94
CA SER A 114 11.04 -4.85 15.34
C SER A 114 12.22 -4.65 14.37
N GLY A 115 11.95 -4.67 13.06
CA GLY A 115 12.97 -4.43 12.04
C GLY A 115 13.56 -3.01 12.12
N VAL A 116 12.68 -1.99 12.19
CA VAL A 116 13.13 -0.59 12.29
C VAL A 116 13.91 -0.35 13.59
N MET A 117 13.50 -0.97 14.71
CA MET A 117 14.21 -0.87 15.98
C MET A 117 15.65 -1.40 15.86
N ALA A 118 15.84 -2.55 15.19
CA ALA A 118 17.18 -3.10 14.99
C ALA A 118 18.09 -2.20 14.13
N LEU A 119 17.52 -1.47 13.15
CA LEU A 119 18.24 -0.44 12.39
C LEU A 119 18.62 0.75 13.27
N HIS A 120 17.66 1.26 14.05
CA HIS A 120 17.86 2.41 14.93
C HIS A 120 18.91 2.13 16.01
N ASP A 121 18.94 0.93 16.58
CA ASP A 121 19.93 0.48 17.57
C ASP A 121 21.37 0.50 17.01
N LYS A 122 21.52 0.44 15.69
CA LYS A 122 22.81 0.55 14.99
C LYS A 122 23.09 1.95 14.43
N GLY A 123 22.23 2.91 14.75
CA GLY A 123 22.39 4.30 14.32
C GLY A 123 21.93 4.58 12.88
N TYR A 124 21.17 3.68 12.26
CA TYR A 124 20.62 3.89 10.92
C TYR A 124 19.17 4.37 10.95
N ILE A 125 18.79 5.21 10.01
CA ILE A 125 17.40 5.57 9.68
C ILE A 125 17.06 5.04 8.30
N HIS A 126 15.83 4.49 8.13
CA HIS A 126 15.41 3.84 6.89
C HIS A 126 15.01 4.83 5.80
N ARG A 127 14.19 5.82 6.13
CA ARG A 127 13.69 6.93 5.28
C ARG A 127 12.75 6.56 4.15
N ASP A 128 12.50 5.27 3.90
CA ASP A 128 11.63 4.78 2.84
C ASP A 128 10.73 3.64 3.34
N ILE A 129 10.06 3.86 4.45
CA ILE A 129 9.12 2.89 5.03
C ILE A 129 7.78 3.04 4.33
N ASP A 130 7.42 2.03 3.52
CA ASP A 130 6.16 1.91 2.81
C ASP A 130 5.79 0.43 2.58
N PRO A 131 4.54 0.12 2.15
CA PRO A 131 4.11 -1.27 1.95
C PRO A 131 4.88 -2.07 0.90
N SER A 132 5.51 -1.43 -0.11
CA SER A 132 6.30 -2.14 -1.13
C SER A 132 7.64 -2.62 -0.58
N ASN A 133 8.13 -1.97 0.48
CA ASN A 133 9.38 -2.30 1.16
C ASN A 133 9.19 -3.27 2.35
N VAL A 134 8.02 -3.92 2.45
CA VAL A 134 7.73 -4.95 3.44
C VAL A 134 7.30 -6.22 2.73
N MET A 135 7.93 -7.35 3.03
CA MET A 135 7.63 -8.66 2.44
C MET A 135 7.01 -9.60 3.46
N ILE A 136 5.94 -10.29 3.04
CA ILE A 136 5.31 -11.43 3.75
C ILE A 136 5.82 -12.69 3.09
N THR A 137 6.62 -13.47 3.81
CA THR A 137 7.40 -14.57 3.24
C THR A 137 6.72 -15.93 3.46
N ILE A 138 7.11 -16.91 2.64
CA ILE A 138 6.61 -18.28 2.71
C ILE A 138 6.98 -18.96 4.05
N ASP A 139 8.10 -18.59 4.65
CA ASP A 139 8.55 -19.06 5.98
C ASP A 139 7.89 -18.31 7.15
N ARG A 140 6.75 -17.66 6.89
CA ARG A 140 5.89 -17.01 7.88
C ARG A 140 6.52 -15.81 8.59
N LYS A 141 7.41 -15.09 7.91
CA LYS A 141 8.02 -13.86 8.42
C LYS A 141 7.46 -12.64 7.71
N ILE A 142 7.51 -11.50 8.38
CA ILE A 142 7.24 -10.17 7.81
C ILE A 142 8.55 -9.41 7.92
N LYS A 143 9.17 -9.12 6.78
CA LYS A 143 10.51 -8.54 6.71
C LYS A 143 10.48 -7.18 6.02
N LEU A 144 11.16 -6.20 6.62
CA LEU A 144 11.50 -4.95 5.97
C LEU A 144 12.65 -5.22 5.00
N ILE A 145 12.49 -4.76 3.76
CA ILE A 145 13.46 -4.94 2.67
C ILE A 145 13.89 -3.56 2.14
N ASP A 146 14.92 -3.51 1.34
CA ASP A 146 15.44 -2.33 0.67
C ASP A 146 15.91 -1.20 1.62
N PHE A 147 17.20 -1.25 1.94
CA PHE A 147 17.87 -0.22 2.75
C PHE A 147 18.51 0.88 1.89
N GLY A 148 18.19 0.92 0.60
CA GLY A 148 18.84 1.78 -0.39
C GLY A 148 18.83 3.27 -0.07
N ILE A 149 17.96 3.74 0.86
CA ILE A 149 17.93 5.13 1.34
C ILE A 149 18.42 5.26 2.79
N CYS A 150 18.78 4.14 3.44
CA CYS A 150 19.27 4.18 4.81
C CYS A 150 20.48 5.09 4.98
N LYS A 151 20.50 5.78 6.09
CA LYS A 151 21.57 6.72 6.45
C LYS A 151 21.99 6.52 7.88
N GLN A 152 23.31 6.52 8.09
CA GLN A 152 23.89 6.55 9.43
C GLN A 152 23.79 7.98 9.99
N ILE A 153 23.27 8.13 11.20
CA ILE A 153 23.05 9.44 11.84
C ILE A 153 24.35 10.24 11.98
N VAL A 154 25.46 9.57 12.24
CA VAL A 154 26.78 10.20 12.43
C VAL A 154 27.35 10.78 11.12
N SER A 155 26.93 10.30 9.95
CA SER A 155 27.42 10.74 8.64
C SER A 155 26.64 11.92 8.03
N LEU A 156 25.80 12.59 8.83
CA LEU A 156 24.92 13.68 8.37
C LEU A 156 25.65 14.91 7.81
N GLU A 157 26.96 15.03 8.02
CA GLU A 157 27.64 16.31 7.76
C GLU A 157 28.25 16.46 6.36
N SER A 158 28.52 15.41 5.59
CA SER A 158 29.45 15.56 4.46
C SER A 158 28.96 15.24 3.03
N VAL A 159 27.93 14.43 2.79
CA VAL A 159 27.71 13.91 1.44
C VAL A 159 26.32 14.22 0.82
N ASP A 160 25.28 14.47 1.60
CA ASP A 160 23.90 14.52 1.09
C ASP A 160 23.39 15.89 0.61
N LYS A 161 24.20 16.95 0.59
CA LYS A 161 23.79 18.22 -0.05
C LYS A 161 23.44 18.06 -1.54
N ALA A 162 23.94 17.00 -2.19
CA ALA A 162 23.70 16.75 -3.61
C ALA A 162 22.36 16.06 -3.92
N LEU A 163 21.69 15.40 -2.96
CA LEU A 163 20.42 14.71 -3.16
C LEU A 163 19.23 15.65 -3.23
N THR A 164 19.32 16.83 -2.63
CA THR A 164 18.27 17.87 -2.62
C THR A 164 18.50 18.97 -3.65
N THR A 165 19.67 19.01 -4.28
CA THR A 165 20.03 20.10 -5.24
C THR A 165 19.23 20.04 -6.54
N THR A 166 18.63 18.91 -6.87
CA THR A 166 17.81 18.73 -8.09
C THR A 166 16.31 18.97 -7.89
N GLY A 167 15.85 19.25 -6.66
CA GLY A 167 14.43 19.45 -6.37
C GLY A 167 13.55 18.21 -6.52
N VAL A 168 14.14 17.04 -6.79
CA VAL A 168 13.41 15.78 -6.95
C VAL A 168 13.37 15.05 -5.61
N PHE A 169 12.15 14.82 -5.10
CA PHE A 169 11.94 14.00 -3.91
C PHE A 169 12.29 12.53 -4.22
N MET A 170 13.06 11.89 -3.35
CA MET A 170 13.38 10.46 -3.44
C MET A 170 12.58 9.70 -2.39
N GLY A 171 11.84 8.71 -2.82
CA GLY A 171 10.95 7.89 -1.99
C GLY A 171 9.48 8.10 -2.34
N LYS A 172 8.59 7.35 -1.69
CA LYS A 172 7.14 7.50 -1.90
C LYS A 172 6.61 8.73 -1.14
N VAL A 173 6.15 9.72 -1.88
CA VAL A 173 5.65 11.02 -1.34
C VAL A 173 4.60 10.86 -0.24
N ASN A 174 3.78 9.80 -0.31
CA ASN A 174 2.69 9.56 0.63
C ASN A 174 3.14 9.36 2.08
N TYR A 175 4.35 8.84 2.31
CA TYR A 175 4.89 8.53 3.65
C TYR A 175 5.94 9.52 4.10
N ALA A 176 6.23 10.55 3.30
CA ALA A 176 7.29 11.49 3.54
C ALA A 176 7.04 12.35 4.78
N ALA A 177 7.95 12.30 5.73
CA ALA A 177 7.94 13.19 6.88
C ALA A 177 8.22 14.64 6.46
N PRO A 178 7.70 15.67 7.18
CA PRO A 178 7.90 17.08 6.86
C PRO A 178 9.38 17.47 6.61
N GLU A 179 10.31 16.98 7.41
CA GLU A 179 11.73 17.23 7.26
C GLU A 179 12.35 16.61 6.00
N LEU A 180 11.79 15.48 5.52
CA LEU A 180 12.18 14.91 4.22
C LEU A 180 11.66 15.75 3.07
N VAL A 181 10.41 16.21 3.16
CA VAL A 181 9.79 17.10 2.15
C VAL A 181 10.56 18.40 2.01
N LEU A 182 11.02 18.97 3.14
CA LEU A 182 11.81 20.20 3.16
C LEU A 182 13.27 19.99 2.71
N GLY A 183 13.70 18.75 2.51
CA GLY A 183 15.10 18.44 2.22
C GLY A 183 16.06 18.80 3.36
N ASP A 184 15.54 18.93 4.58
CA ASP A 184 16.36 19.26 5.76
C ASP A 184 17.09 18.02 6.27
N VAL A 185 18.22 17.76 5.65
CA VAL A 185 19.06 16.59 5.94
C VAL A 185 19.51 16.53 7.40
N LYS A 186 19.76 17.69 8.03
CA LYS A 186 20.25 17.76 9.41
C LYS A 186 19.20 17.41 10.45
N SER A 187 17.93 17.66 10.13
CA SER A 187 16.82 17.34 11.02
C SER A 187 16.33 15.89 10.89
N GLN A 188 16.84 15.13 9.91
CA GLN A 188 16.46 13.72 9.76
C GLN A 188 16.98 12.88 10.92
N SER A 189 16.09 12.13 11.54
CA SER A 189 16.39 11.33 12.73
C SER A 189 15.47 10.08 12.80
N TYR A 190 15.55 9.34 13.87
CA TYR A 190 14.62 8.21 14.13
C TYR A 190 13.16 8.63 14.07
N THR A 191 12.85 9.88 14.40
CA THR A 191 11.48 10.41 14.34
C THR A 191 10.97 10.56 12.90
N THR A 192 11.85 10.57 11.91
CA THR A 192 11.51 10.57 10.49
C THR A 192 10.85 9.25 10.10
N ASP A 193 11.43 8.12 10.50
CA ASP A 193 10.83 6.80 10.29
C ASP A 193 9.52 6.62 11.09
N ILE A 194 9.45 7.19 12.29
CA ILE A 194 8.24 7.15 13.14
C ILE A 194 7.06 7.83 12.43
N TYR A 195 7.29 8.92 11.70
CA TYR A 195 6.24 9.56 10.91
C TYR A 195 5.72 8.63 9.81
N ALA A 196 6.60 8.02 9.04
CA ALA A 196 6.24 7.07 7.98
C ALA A 196 5.48 5.86 8.55
N LEU A 197 5.93 5.32 9.70
CA LEU A 197 5.22 4.24 10.43
C LEU A 197 3.81 4.67 10.87
N GLY A 198 3.63 5.92 11.26
CA GLY A 198 2.32 6.47 11.59
C GLY A 198 1.37 6.55 10.40
N VAL A 199 1.89 6.97 9.23
CA VAL A 199 1.14 6.99 7.96
C VAL A 199 0.79 5.56 7.52
N LEU A 200 1.74 4.63 7.61
CA LEU A 200 1.52 3.23 7.30
C LEU A 200 0.46 2.61 8.22
N LEU A 201 0.50 2.90 9.51
CA LEU A 201 -0.51 2.45 10.47
C LEU A 201 -1.90 2.98 10.13
N PHE A 202 -2.00 4.26 9.72
CA PHE A 202 -3.24 4.83 9.22
C PHE A 202 -3.76 4.07 8.02
N GLN A 203 -2.94 3.89 6.98
CA GLN A 203 -3.32 3.19 5.75
C GLN A 203 -3.75 1.74 6.02
N LEU A 204 -2.99 1.00 6.81
CA LEU A 204 -3.33 -0.38 7.15
C LEU A 204 -4.69 -0.50 7.83
N TYR A 205 -5.05 0.48 8.66
CA TYR A 205 -6.32 0.43 9.36
C TYR A 205 -7.50 0.99 8.55
N SER A 206 -7.34 2.13 7.89
CA SER A 206 -8.40 2.74 7.07
C SER A 206 -8.62 2.02 5.74
N GLY A 207 -7.57 1.39 5.17
CA GLY A 207 -7.57 0.75 3.86
C GLY A 207 -7.17 1.69 2.71
N HIS A 208 -6.86 2.95 2.99
CA HIS A 208 -6.47 3.94 1.99
C HIS A 208 -5.42 4.92 2.56
N LEU A 209 -4.79 5.67 1.68
CA LEU A 209 -3.83 6.71 2.05
C LEU A 209 -4.53 7.95 2.66
N PRO A 210 -3.87 8.69 3.57
CA PRO A 210 -4.48 9.84 4.24
C PRO A 210 -4.72 11.04 3.32
N PHE A 211 -3.92 11.18 2.27
CA PHE A 211 -4.01 12.27 1.30
C PHE A 211 -3.99 11.73 -0.12
N SER A 212 -4.67 12.44 -1.03
CA SER A 212 -4.75 12.13 -2.46
C SER A 212 -4.54 13.40 -3.27
N GLY A 213 -4.26 13.26 -4.57
CA GLY A 213 -3.99 14.36 -5.48
C GLY A 213 -2.65 14.18 -6.18
N THR A 214 -2.07 15.27 -6.70
CA THR A 214 -0.73 15.25 -7.28
C THR A 214 0.34 15.08 -6.20
N ASP A 215 1.56 14.69 -6.58
CA ASP A 215 2.68 14.60 -5.64
C ASP A 215 2.89 15.91 -4.86
N GLN A 216 2.72 17.06 -5.52
CA GLN A 216 2.82 18.37 -4.89
C GLN A 216 1.73 18.60 -3.84
N ASP A 217 0.48 18.17 -4.11
CA ASP A 217 -0.63 18.26 -3.17
C ASP A 217 -0.39 17.40 -1.93
N ILE A 218 0.13 16.18 -2.15
CA ILE A 218 0.46 15.24 -1.09
C ILE A 218 1.61 15.78 -0.24
N LEU A 219 2.71 16.23 -0.84
CA LEU A 219 3.85 16.83 -0.14
C LEU A 219 3.43 18.05 0.67
N SER A 220 2.61 18.95 0.08
CA SER A 220 2.05 20.10 0.78
C SER A 220 1.18 19.68 1.97
N SER A 221 0.36 18.62 1.80
CA SER A 221 -0.48 18.09 2.88
C SER A 221 0.36 17.46 4.00
N ASN A 222 1.43 16.74 3.65
CA ASN A 222 2.38 16.19 4.63
C ASN A 222 3.07 17.30 5.46
N LEU A 223 3.32 18.46 4.88
CA LEU A 223 3.88 19.61 5.60
C LEU A 223 2.85 20.25 6.54
N HIS A 224 1.64 20.47 6.08
CA HIS A 224 0.73 21.43 6.74
C HIS A 224 -0.53 20.82 7.33
N LYS A 225 -1.03 19.66 6.84
CA LYS A 225 -2.30 19.10 7.28
C LYS A 225 -2.11 17.94 8.25
N PRO A 226 -2.86 17.90 9.38
CA PRO A 226 -2.92 16.69 10.19
C PRO A 226 -3.61 15.57 9.40
N LEU A 227 -3.32 14.30 9.73
CA LEU A 227 -4.01 13.17 9.12
C LEU A 227 -5.52 13.19 9.41
N PRO A 228 -6.38 12.71 8.51
CA PRO A 228 -7.85 12.74 8.63
C PRO A 228 -8.36 11.67 9.61
N LEU A 229 -8.03 11.79 10.90
CA LEU A 229 -8.33 10.79 11.93
C LEU A 229 -9.82 10.62 12.25
N LYS A 230 -10.71 11.38 11.63
CA LYS A 230 -12.17 11.22 11.84
C LYS A 230 -12.63 9.84 11.38
N GLU A 231 -12.02 9.29 10.36
CA GLU A 231 -12.33 7.98 9.76
C GLU A 231 -11.91 6.78 10.64
N ILE A 232 -11.00 6.98 11.56
CA ILE A 232 -10.57 5.94 12.51
C ILE A 232 -11.61 5.88 13.63
N ASP A 233 -12.28 4.78 13.84
CA ASP A 233 -13.31 4.60 14.87
C ASP A 233 -12.73 4.37 16.28
N ARG A 234 -11.52 3.84 16.39
CA ARG A 234 -10.82 3.51 17.63
C ARG A 234 -10.06 4.71 18.21
N SER A 235 -10.48 5.19 19.38
CA SER A 235 -9.86 6.33 20.05
C SER A 235 -8.42 6.09 20.52
N ASP A 236 -8.07 4.85 20.90
CA ASP A 236 -6.72 4.45 21.27
C ASP A 236 -5.77 4.47 20.06
N LEU A 237 -6.21 3.93 18.93
CA LEU A 237 -5.45 3.95 17.68
C LEU A 237 -5.25 5.39 17.15
N LYS A 238 -6.30 6.24 17.23
CA LYS A 238 -6.17 7.68 16.88
C LYS A 238 -5.03 8.37 17.64
N LYS A 239 -4.86 8.03 18.92
CA LYS A 239 -3.79 8.61 19.74
C LYS A 239 -2.40 8.20 19.24
N VAL A 240 -2.23 6.91 18.90
CA VAL A 240 -0.97 6.40 18.37
C VAL A 240 -0.63 7.07 17.03
N ILE A 241 -1.56 7.06 16.08
CA ILE A 241 -1.34 7.66 14.75
C ILE A 241 -1.06 9.16 14.89
N ARG A 242 -1.86 9.90 15.67
CA ARG A 242 -1.65 11.33 15.88
C ARG A 242 -0.27 11.63 16.42
N LYS A 243 0.16 10.93 17.48
CA LYS A 243 1.48 11.14 18.08
C LYS A 243 2.61 10.82 17.11
N ALA A 244 2.49 9.73 16.35
CA ALA A 244 3.50 9.36 15.36
C ALA A 244 3.63 10.39 14.22
N THR A 245 2.49 10.99 13.79
CA THR A 245 2.43 11.88 12.61
C THR A 245 2.38 13.37 12.97
N GLU A 246 2.77 13.75 14.19
CA GLU A 246 2.95 15.15 14.57
C GLU A 246 3.95 15.84 13.62
N LYS A 247 3.65 17.07 13.20
CA LYS A 247 4.51 17.80 12.27
C LYS A 247 5.82 18.21 12.94
N THR A 248 5.75 18.59 14.21
CA THR A 248 6.93 18.89 15.04
C THR A 248 7.53 17.58 15.56
N GLN A 249 8.76 17.29 15.20
CA GLN A 249 9.47 16.06 15.56
C GLN A 249 9.47 15.76 17.06
N SER A 250 9.74 16.79 17.90
CA SER A 250 9.80 16.64 19.36
C SER A 250 8.47 16.25 20.01
N LYS A 251 7.35 16.36 19.29
CA LYS A 251 6.01 15.92 19.73
C LYS A 251 5.69 14.48 19.33
N ARG A 252 6.50 13.88 18.47
CA ARG A 252 6.38 12.47 18.09
C ARG A 252 6.83 11.54 19.21
N TYR A 253 6.80 10.25 18.98
CA TYR A 253 7.49 9.28 19.83
C TYR A 253 9.00 9.56 19.81
N ALA A 254 9.66 9.45 20.96
CA ALA A 254 11.11 9.64 21.06
C ALA A 254 11.88 8.45 20.44
N SER A 255 11.27 7.27 20.40
CA SER A 255 11.85 6.05 19.84
C SER A 255 10.78 5.13 19.27
N VAL A 256 11.18 4.24 18.36
CA VAL A 256 10.32 3.16 17.85
C VAL A 256 9.90 2.20 18.98
N THR A 257 10.74 2.00 19.97
CA THR A 257 10.42 1.20 21.17
C THR A 257 9.22 1.77 21.92
N GLU A 258 9.16 3.10 22.10
CA GLU A 258 8.03 3.76 22.73
C GLU A 258 6.73 3.57 21.91
N MET A 259 6.82 3.77 20.58
CA MET A 259 5.69 3.54 19.67
C MET A 259 5.21 2.08 19.72
N ARG A 260 6.14 1.11 19.76
CA ARG A 260 5.84 -0.33 19.83
C ARG A 260 5.02 -0.67 21.07
N VAL A 261 5.38 -0.14 22.23
CA VAL A 261 4.63 -0.36 23.49
C VAL A 261 3.17 0.08 23.34
N ASP A 262 2.92 1.24 22.72
CA ASP A 262 1.56 1.73 22.53
C ASP A 262 0.80 0.90 21.48
N VAL A 263 1.45 0.46 20.40
CA VAL A 263 0.86 -0.45 19.40
C VAL A 263 0.50 -1.81 20.04
N GLU A 264 1.34 -2.36 20.91
CA GLU A 264 1.06 -3.62 21.61
C GLU A 264 -0.13 -3.49 22.58
N ARG A 265 -0.29 -2.34 23.22
CA ARG A 265 -1.46 -2.06 24.09
C ARG A 265 -2.78 -2.01 23.34
N LEU A 266 -2.79 -1.76 22.02
CA LEU A 266 -4.02 -1.81 21.21
C LEU A 266 -4.65 -3.21 21.21
N SER A 267 -3.85 -4.29 21.37
CA SER A 267 -4.33 -5.67 21.37
C SER A 267 -5.07 -6.06 22.66
N THR A 268 -4.74 -5.42 23.77
CA THR A 268 -5.24 -5.78 25.10
C THR A 268 -6.60 -5.15 25.43
N LYS A 269 -6.98 -4.09 24.75
CA LYS A 269 -8.28 -3.46 24.93
C LYS A 269 -9.33 -4.22 24.13
N LYS A 270 -10.10 -5.08 24.81
CA LYS A 270 -11.37 -5.59 24.27
C LYS A 270 -12.18 -4.39 23.77
N THR A 271 -12.57 -4.39 22.51
CA THR A 271 -13.63 -3.51 22.01
C THR A 271 -14.79 -3.60 23.00
N PRO A 272 -15.32 -2.50 23.52
CA PRO A 272 -16.52 -2.57 24.34
C PRO A 272 -17.54 -3.36 23.53
N ASN A 273 -17.96 -4.49 24.11
CA ASN A 273 -18.86 -5.41 23.43
C ASN A 273 -20.19 -4.66 23.20
N ASN A 274 -20.46 -4.28 21.96
CA ASN A 274 -21.64 -3.52 21.55
C ASN A 274 -22.94 -4.37 21.66
N GLN A 275 -22.85 -5.54 22.34
CA GLN A 275 -24.02 -6.35 22.65
C GLN A 275 -24.94 -5.65 23.64
N LYS A 276 -24.44 -4.79 24.56
CA LYS A 276 -25.31 -4.02 25.46
C LYS A 276 -26.11 -2.96 24.67
N SER A 277 -25.52 -2.35 23.65
CA SER A 277 -26.23 -1.40 22.77
C SER A 277 -27.30 -2.09 21.91
N LYS A 278 -27.04 -3.31 21.43
CA LYS A 278 -28.05 -4.09 20.68
C LYS A 278 -29.19 -4.56 21.61
N MET A 279 -28.89 -4.96 22.86
CA MET A 279 -29.90 -5.39 23.82
C MET A 279 -30.79 -4.21 24.28
N VAL A 280 -30.20 -3.02 24.48
CA VAL A 280 -30.99 -1.80 24.76
C VAL A 280 -31.81 -1.43 23.52
N GLY A 281 -31.31 -1.59 22.30
CA GLY A 281 -32.07 -1.40 21.08
C GLY A 281 -33.23 -2.40 20.93
N TYR A 282 -33.00 -3.69 21.25
CA TYR A 282 -34.06 -4.72 21.24
C TYR A 282 -35.13 -4.45 22.31
N ILE A 283 -34.75 -4.01 23.51
CA ILE A 283 -35.71 -3.64 24.56
C ILE A 283 -36.52 -2.40 24.13
N ALA A 284 -35.87 -1.37 23.55
CA ALA A 284 -36.57 -0.20 23.02
C ALA A 284 -37.50 -0.54 21.85
N CYS A 285 -37.06 -1.43 20.94
CA CYS A 285 -37.92 -1.91 19.85
C CYS A 285 -39.09 -2.76 20.37
N ALA A 286 -38.86 -3.62 21.38
CA ALA A 286 -39.92 -4.43 21.97
C ALA A 286 -40.99 -3.54 22.70
N THR A 287 -40.56 -2.51 23.41
CA THR A 287 -41.50 -1.55 24.04
C THR A 287 -42.28 -0.74 23.01
N VAL A 288 -41.64 -0.30 21.92
CA VAL A 288 -42.32 0.36 20.80
C VAL A 288 -43.31 -0.59 20.11
N LEU A 289 -42.93 -1.88 19.94
CA LEU A 289 -43.80 -2.88 19.33
C LEU A 289 -45.04 -3.15 20.22
N ILE A 290 -44.85 -3.21 21.53
CA ILE A 290 -45.99 -3.36 22.50
C ILE A 290 -46.89 -2.16 22.46
N VAL A 291 -46.36 -0.94 22.41
CA VAL A 291 -47.13 0.29 22.27
C VAL A 291 -47.87 0.37 20.93
N LEU A 292 -47.22 -0.09 19.83
CA LEU A 292 -47.85 -0.16 18.51
C LEU A 292 -48.96 -1.23 18.46
N LEU A 293 -48.79 -2.36 19.14
CA LEU A 293 -49.83 -3.41 19.22
C LEU A 293 -51.02 -2.95 20.07
N THR A 294 -50.81 -2.18 21.13
CA THR A 294 -51.90 -1.58 21.91
C THR A 294 -52.63 -0.46 21.14
N ILE A 295 -51.92 0.30 20.30
CA ILE A 295 -52.54 1.33 19.43
C ILE A 295 -53.27 0.63 18.24
N ALA A 296 -52.75 -0.51 17.73
CA ALA A 296 -53.43 -1.27 16.67
C ALA A 296 -54.73 -1.93 17.13
N SER A 297 -54.81 -2.33 18.40
CA SER A 297 -56.09 -2.83 18.98
C SER A 297 -57.12 -1.77 19.20
N LEU A 298 -56.74 -0.50 19.16
CA LEU A 298 -57.66 0.66 19.27
C LEU A 298 -58.09 1.27 17.92
N LYS A 299 -57.50 0.81 16.79
CA LYS A 299 -57.80 1.29 15.43
C LYS A 299 -58.45 0.24 14.52
N VAL A 300 -59.55 -0.35 15.00
CA VAL A 300 -60.50 -1.02 14.10
C VAL A 300 -61.60 -0.02 13.72
N PHE A 301 -61.21 1.06 13.03
CA PHE A 301 -62.17 1.86 12.24
C PHE A 301 -61.50 3.11 11.63
N ILE A 302 -60.80 2.94 10.50
CA ILE A 302 -60.55 4.00 9.49
C ILE A 302 -60.09 3.37 8.17
N PRO A 303 -60.58 3.77 6.97
CA PRO A 303 -60.33 3.11 5.71
C PRO A 303 -58.91 3.39 5.14
N LYS A 304 -58.39 2.42 4.39
CA LYS A 304 -57.14 2.47 3.67
C LYS A 304 -57.13 3.50 2.55
N ASP A 305 -56.08 4.32 2.54
CA ASP A 305 -55.62 4.95 1.30
C ASP A 305 -54.25 4.38 0.94
N ASN A 306 -54.17 3.89 -0.29
CA ASN A 306 -52.99 3.22 -0.86
C ASN A 306 -52.10 4.28 -1.52
N ASN A 307 -50.91 4.52 -0.98
CA ASN A 307 -49.76 5.00 -1.77
C ASN A 307 -48.45 4.59 -1.09
N GLN A 308 -47.97 3.41 -1.45
CA GLN A 308 -46.58 3.02 -1.17
C GLN A 308 -45.70 3.46 -2.36
N GLN A 309 -44.94 4.51 -2.17
CA GLN A 309 -43.79 4.81 -3.03
C GLN A 309 -42.62 3.88 -2.60
N THR A 310 -42.32 2.92 -3.43
CA THR A 310 -41.11 2.09 -3.31
C THR A 310 -39.90 2.95 -3.67
N ILE A 311 -39.06 3.27 -2.70
CA ILE A 311 -37.77 3.92 -2.96
C ILE A 311 -36.88 2.88 -3.61
N VAL A 312 -36.71 2.96 -4.91
CA VAL A 312 -35.73 2.18 -5.66
C VAL A 312 -34.36 2.85 -5.43
N VAL A 313 -33.55 2.25 -4.57
CA VAL A 313 -32.14 2.66 -4.40
C VAL A 313 -31.41 2.21 -5.66
N GLN A 314 -30.91 3.16 -6.45
CA GLN A 314 -30.08 2.84 -7.60
C GLN A 314 -28.71 2.33 -7.13
N PRO A 315 -28.14 1.29 -7.77
CA PRO A 315 -26.82 0.76 -7.43
C PRO A 315 -25.72 1.80 -7.69
N THR A 316 -24.69 1.80 -6.85
CA THR A 316 -23.52 2.69 -7.02
C THR A 316 -22.65 2.23 -8.20
N CYS A 317 -21.80 3.14 -8.73
CA CYS A 317 -20.85 2.80 -9.80
C CYS A 317 -19.93 1.63 -9.42
N GLU A 318 -19.52 1.53 -8.14
CA GLU A 318 -18.72 0.43 -7.63
C GLU A 318 -19.48 -0.91 -7.68
N GLN A 319 -20.74 -0.93 -7.27
CA GLN A 319 -21.59 -2.13 -7.33
C GLN A 319 -21.82 -2.60 -8.76
N LEU A 320 -22.03 -1.66 -9.70
CA LEU A 320 -22.20 -1.98 -11.12
C LEU A 320 -20.89 -2.47 -11.75
N TYR A 321 -19.76 -1.95 -11.31
CA TYR A 321 -18.43 -2.39 -11.75
C TYR A 321 -18.12 -3.81 -11.27
N ASP A 322 -18.37 -4.10 -10.00
CA ASP A 322 -18.15 -5.44 -9.42
C ASP A 322 -19.07 -6.49 -10.09
N GLU A 323 -20.31 -6.11 -10.41
CA GLU A 323 -21.23 -6.97 -11.15
C GLU A 323 -20.70 -7.25 -12.57
N ALA A 324 -20.20 -6.23 -13.26
CA ALA A 324 -19.60 -6.38 -14.59
C ALA A 324 -18.38 -7.31 -14.56
N LEU A 325 -17.50 -7.17 -13.56
CA LEU A 325 -16.34 -8.05 -13.36
C LEU A 325 -16.76 -9.49 -13.03
N GLY A 326 -17.82 -9.65 -12.26
CA GLY A 326 -18.42 -10.98 -11.96
C GLY A 326 -18.84 -11.72 -13.22
N LEU A 327 -19.49 -11.03 -14.16
CA LEU A 327 -19.89 -11.58 -15.46
C LEU A 327 -18.68 -11.97 -16.32
N LEU A 328 -17.62 -11.16 -16.31
CA LEU A 328 -16.39 -11.38 -17.09
C LEU A 328 -15.50 -12.52 -16.55
N LYS A 329 -15.71 -12.98 -15.30
CA LYS A 329 -14.97 -14.15 -14.76
C LYS A 329 -15.31 -15.45 -15.45
N ASN A 330 -16.50 -15.55 -16.03
CA ASN A 330 -16.97 -16.77 -16.70
C ASN A 330 -16.49 -16.80 -18.16
N LYS A 331 -15.25 -17.25 -18.37
CA LYS A 331 -14.57 -17.19 -19.68
C LYS A 331 -15.20 -18.03 -20.78
N ASP A 332 -15.95 -19.05 -20.42
CA ASP A 332 -16.54 -20.03 -21.35
C ASP A 332 -17.95 -19.63 -21.82
N ASP A 333 -18.59 -18.66 -21.18
CA ASP A 333 -19.91 -18.17 -21.54
C ASP A 333 -19.84 -16.83 -22.28
N ILE A 334 -19.92 -16.90 -23.62
CA ILE A 334 -19.84 -15.74 -24.52
C ILE A 334 -20.94 -14.70 -24.21
N LYS A 335 -22.12 -15.15 -23.76
CA LYS A 335 -23.24 -14.26 -23.43
C LYS A 335 -22.96 -13.45 -22.18
N LEU A 336 -22.41 -14.07 -21.15
CA LEU A 336 -22.00 -13.39 -19.92
C LEU A 336 -20.82 -12.44 -20.17
N GLN A 337 -19.86 -12.83 -21.02
CA GLN A 337 -18.76 -11.97 -21.45
C GLN A 337 -19.27 -10.71 -22.16
N LEU A 338 -20.23 -10.85 -23.06
CA LEU A 338 -20.83 -9.73 -23.79
C LEU A 338 -21.58 -8.79 -22.85
N GLN A 339 -22.36 -9.34 -21.90
CA GLN A 339 -23.07 -8.55 -20.90
C GLN A 339 -22.12 -7.80 -19.96
N GLY A 340 -21.04 -8.42 -19.51
CA GLY A 340 -20.01 -7.77 -18.69
C GLY A 340 -19.32 -6.63 -19.43
N LYS A 341 -18.99 -6.85 -20.71
CA LYS A 341 -18.39 -5.82 -21.60
C LYS A 341 -19.33 -4.62 -21.78
N GLU A 342 -20.63 -4.87 -22.02
CA GLU A 342 -21.62 -3.81 -22.23
C GLU A 342 -21.86 -3.01 -20.93
N LYS A 343 -21.91 -3.67 -19.76
CA LYS A 343 -21.98 -2.97 -18.48
C LYS A 343 -20.77 -2.06 -18.22
N LEU A 344 -19.55 -2.53 -18.54
CA LEU A 344 -18.35 -1.69 -18.43
C LEU A 344 -18.43 -0.50 -19.38
N LYS A 345 -18.91 -0.69 -20.61
CA LYS A 345 -19.08 0.38 -21.60
C LYS A 345 -20.03 1.45 -21.07
N THR A 346 -21.18 1.07 -20.53
CA THR A 346 -22.14 2.00 -19.93
C THR A 346 -21.52 2.81 -18.78
N LEU A 347 -20.76 2.16 -17.89
CA LEU A 347 -20.06 2.83 -16.80
C LEU A 347 -18.99 3.84 -17.30
N VAL A 348 -18.36 3.56 -18.45
CA VAL A 348 -17.39 4.49 -19.07
C VAL A 348 -18.08 5.69 -19.70
N GLU A 349 -19.22 5.47 -20.35
CA GLU A 349 -19.97 6.51 -21.07
C GLU A 349 -20.76 7.41 -20.11
N ASP A 350 -21.37 6.85 -19.07
CA ASP A 350 -22.30 7.57 -18.19
C ASP A 350 -21.67 8.18 -16.93
N SER A 351 -20.58 7.59 -16.41
CA SER A 351 -20.08 7.96 -15.08
C SER A 351 -18.61 8.40 -15.00
N LEU A 352 -17.84 8.30 -16.09
CA LEU A 352 -16.38 8.55 -16.11
C LEU A 352 -15.59 7.76 -15.04
N PHE A 353 -16.12 6.63 -14.59
CA PHE A 353 -15.52 5.81 -13.52
C PHE A 353 -14.19 5.19 -13.99
N ALA A 354 -13.07 5.73 -13.50
CA ALA A 354 -11.72 5.41 -13.97
C ALA A 354 -11.36 3.90 -13.97
N PRO A 355 -11.73 3.09 -12.95
CA PRO A 355 -11.47 1.65 -12.99
C PRO A 355 -12.19 0.93 -14.14
N ALA A 356 -13.41 1.34 -14.49
CA ALA A 356 -14.15 0.78 -15.61
C ALA A 356 -13.53 1.17 -16.95
N LYS A 357 -13.03 2.41 -17.09
CA LYS A 357 -12.31 2.90 -18.29
C LYS A 357 -11.13 1.98 -18.62
N MET A 358 -10.22 1.79 -17.69
CA MET A 358 -9.04 0.96 -17.88
C MET A 358 -9.42 -0.47 -18.29
N LYS A 359 -10.33 -1.10 -17.52
CA LYS A 359 -10.74 -2.47 -17.79
C LYS A 359 -11.44 -2.63 -19.14
N TYR A 360 -12.30 -1.68 -19.51
CA TYR A 360 -13.01 -1.71 -20.79
C TYR A 360 -12.06 -1.58 -21.98
N TYR A 361 -11.10 -0.65 -21.94
CA TYR A 361 -10.16 -0.45 -23.03
C TYR A 361 -9.17 -1.61 -23.19
N ILE A 362 -8.75 -2.27 -22.10
CA ILE A 362 -7.98 -3.51 -22.16
C ILE A 362 -8.80 -4.64 -22.82
N LEU A 363 -10.10 -4.74 -22.56
CA LEU A 363 -10.97 -5.71 -23.23
C LEU A 363 -11.09 -5.42 -24.72
N LEU A 364 -11.18 -4.15 -25.14
CA LEU A 364 -11.18 -3.76 -26.55
C LEU A 364 -9.86 -4.11 -27.24
N LEU A 365 -8.74 -3.92 -26.57
CA LEU A 365 -7.41 -4.24 -27.08
C LEU A 365 -7.26 -5.74 -27.40
N ASN A 366 -7.86 -6.59 -26.58
CA ASN A 366 -7.85 -8.04 -26.73
C ASN A 366 -9.00 -8.59 -27.58
N SER A 367 -9.71 -7.72 -28.30
CA SER A 367 -10.80 -8.11 -29.21
C SER A 367 -10.27 -8.63 -30.55
N ASN A 368 -11.04 -9.51 -31.21
CA ASN A 368 -10.76 -9.95 -32.57
C ASN A 368 -11.27 -8.96 -33.65
N VAL A 369 -11.84 -7.82 -33.25
CA VAL A 369 -12.38 -6.79 -34.15
C VAL A 369 -11.37 -5.66 -34.29
N PRO A 370 -10.77 -5.42 -35.49
CA PRO A 370 -9.70 -4.43 -35.67
C PRO A 370 -10.07 -3.00 -35.23
N ALA A 371 -11.34 -2.60 -35.43
CA ALA A 371 -11.83 -1.29 -35.01
C ALA A 371 -11.87 -1.14 -33.47
N GLU A 372 -12.20 -2.19 -32.75
CA GLU A 372 -12.18 -2.20 -31.28
C GLU A 372 -10.74 -2.15 -30.75
N VAL A 373 -9.82 -2.93 -31.33
CA VAL A 373 -8.39 -2.91 -30.99
C VAL A 373 -7.81 -1.52 -31.18
N LYS A 374 -8.09 -0.86 -32.32
CA LYS A 374 -7.64 0.49 -32.60
C LYS A 374 -8.19 1.51 -31.58
N LYS A 375 -9.48 1.39 -31.22
CA LYS A 375 -10.10 2.24 -30.19
C LYS A 375 -9.46 2.01 -28.82
N GLY A 376 -9.32 0.76 -28.39
CA GLY A 376 -8.71 0.39 -27.10
C GLY A 376 -7.27 0.91 -26.98
N PHE A 377 -6.46 0.75 -28.04
CA PHE A 377 -5.10 1.25 -28.09
C PHE A 377 -5.04 2.78 -27.96
N GLY A 378 -5.83 3.52 -28.77
CA GLY A 378 -5.83 4.98 -28.75
C GLY A 378 -6.20 5.56 -27.39
N GLU A 379 -7.20 4.99 -26.72
CA GLU A 379 -7.64 5.45 -25.40
C GLU A 379 -6.64 5.09 -24.28
N LEU A 380 -6.02 3.92 -24.34
CA LEU A 380 -4.96 3.56 -23.38
C LEU A 380 -3.69 4.39 -23.60
N GLU A 381 -3.36 4.76 -24.83
CA GLU A 381 -2.26 5.68 -25.14
C GLU A 381 -2.51 7.07 -24.55
N ILE A 382 -3.75 7.58 -24.61
CA ILE A 382 -4.12 8.84 -23.96
C ILE A 382 -3.93 8.73 -22.44
N ILE A 383 -4.44 7.66 -21.81
CA ILE A 383 -4.28 7.43 -20.37
C ILE A 383 -2.79 7.34 -19.98
N ALA A 384 -1.97 6.65 -20.78
CA ALA A 384 -0.54 6.54 -20.54
C ALA A 384 0.23 7.86 -20.69
N LYS A 385 -0.27 8.78 -21.56
CA LYS A 385 0.29 10.12 -21.73
C LYS A 385 -0.15 11.10 -20.65
N GLU A 386 -1.40 10.99 -20.19
CA GLU A 386 -1.94 11.83 -19.12
C GLU A 386 -1.41 11.41 -17.75
N ASP A 387 -1.19 10.11 -17.54
CA ASP A 387 -0.62 9.54 -16.33
C ASP A 387 0.57 8.61 -16.67
N SER A 388 1.75 9.20 -16.77
CA SER A 388 3.00 8.49 -17.07
C SER A 388 3.41 7.49 -15.97
N THR A 389 2.72 7.47 -14.82
CA THR A 389 2.91 6.51 -13.74
C THR A 389 2.02 5.28 -13.90
N ASN A 390 1.06 5.31 -14.83
CA ASN A 390 0.16 4.20 -15.08
C ASN A 390 0.86 3.06 -15.85
N SER A 391 1.59 2.25 -15.09
CA SER A 391 2.39 1.13 -15.64
C SER A 391 1.55 0.11 -16.42
N VAL A 392 0.27 -0.06 -16.07
CA VAL A 392 -0.64 -0.99 -16.77
C VAL A 392 -0.97 -0.48 -18.17
N ALA A 393 -1.34 0.81 -18.32
CA ALA A 393 -1.63 1.39 -19.62
C ALA A 393 -0.38 1.39 -20.51
N MET A 394 0.78 1.73 -19.97
CA MET A 394 2.05 1.73 -20.71
C MET A 394 2.46 0.31 -21.13
N PHE A 395 2.29 -0.69 -20.27
CA PHE A 395 2.61 -2.08 -20.55
C PHE A 395 1.70 -2.66 -21.66
N GLU A 396 0.39 -2.44 -21.56
CA GLU A 396 -0.58 -2.92 -22.54
C GLU A 396 -0.36 -2.27 -23.93
N CYS A 397 -0.05 -0.97 -23.99
CA CYS A 397 0.36 -0.29 -25.22
C CYS A 397 1.66 -0.88 -25.78
N GLY A 398 2.67 -1.15 -24.96
CA GLY A 398 3.94 -1.75 -25.35
C GLY A 398 3.78 -3.14 -25.95
N LEU A 399 2.97 -4.00 -25.34
CA LEU A 399 2.65 -5.34 -25.85
C LEU A 399 1.95 -5.31 -27.21
N THR A 400 1.10 -4.32 -27.46
CA THR A 400 0.38 -4.19 -28.71
C THR A 400 1.28 -3.75 -29.85
N LEU A 401 2.26 -2.88 -29.58
CA LEU A 401 3.28 -2.46 -30.55
C LEU A 401 4.28 -3.58 -30.89
N SER A 402 4.43 -4.58 -30.02
CA SER A 402 5.35 -5.71 -30.24
C SER A 402 4.72 -6.89 -31.00
N LYS A 403 3.42 -6.88 -31.25
CA LYS A 403 2.68 -7.86 -32.06
C LYS A 403 2.46 -7.35 -33.50
#